data_6e9543b6a2137b7e161a987ee28f35b0
#
_entry.id   6e9543b6a2137b7e161a987ee28f35b0
#
_cell.length_a   1.000
_cell.length_b   1.000
_cell.length_c   1.000
_cell.angle_alpha   90.00
_cell.angle_beta   90.00
_cell.angle_gamma   90.00
#
_symmetry.space_group_name_H-M   'P 1'
#
loop_
_entity.id
_entity.type
_entity.pdbx_description
1 polymer ?
#
loop_
_entity_poly.entity_id
_entity_poly.type
_entity_poly.pdbx_seq_one_letter_code
_entity_poly.pdbx_strand_id
1 'polypeptide(L)'
;MTRAASGMPFDAGIARQAVEWWVTLQSDDASDALRAACVRWREVHPEHERAWRHIEGADSRMRHVSDALGAAVARAALRAPRSRERRMAVKAIAGAVFLGTGAWVASDPGAVQWLRADARTGAGERRTLSLADGTTLSLNTRTAVRLSMDGDVRGIALIEGEIMVTTGQDAGHVPPRALIVSTMHGTLQPVGTRFAVRRTDEGGDTSVQVFEGAVRVTPKAVAGAGATLERIVHAGEQARLTADNVGPVLPLAQGDGAWTDGIFVAADMRLDVFLAELSRYRRGYLRCDPMVASLRVSGTYPLADIDAILGVLPHALPVAVTAVTRYWVTVGPRG
;
A
#
# COMPACT_ATOMS: atom_id res chain seq x y z
N MET A 1 5.81 30.33 14.80
CA MET A 1 7.06 29.55 14.98
C MET A 1 6.78 28.13 14.52
N THR A 2 7.11 27.87 13.29
CA THR A 2 6.81 26.62 12.56
C THR A 2 7.87 25.60 12.89
N ARG A 3 7.51 24.51 13.53
CA ARG A 3 8.41 23.40 13.86
C ARG A 3 8.52 22.49 12.64
N ALA A 4 9.69 22.49 12.03
CA ALA A 4 10.04 21.71 10.85
C ALA A 4 9.81 20.20 11.07
N ALA A 5 9.16 19.57 10.10
CA ALA A 5 9.05 18.14 9.96
C ALA A 5 10.42 17.52 9.67
N SER A 6 10.62 16.35 10.21
CA SER A 6 11.82 15.51 10.25
C SER A 6 12.60 15.43 8.95
N GLY A 7 13.86 15.86 8.99
CA GLY A 7 14.79 15.99 7.91
C GLY A 7 15.21 14.73 7.19
N MET A 8 14.57 14.46 6.07
CA MET A 8 15.33 13.92 4.95
C MET A 8 15.81 15.10 4.10
N PRO A 9 17.10 15.14 3.68
CA PRO A 9 17.65 16.29 2.94
C PRO A 9 17.29 16.30 1.45
N PHE A 10 16.31 15.51 1.01
CA PHE A 10 15.85 15.33 -0.37
C PHE A 10 14.39 14.87 -0.39
N ASP A 11 13.72 15.04 -1.52
CA ASP A 11 12.31 14.67 -1.75
C ASP A 11 12.05 13.18 -1.48
N ALA A 12 10.89 12.85 -0.90
CA ALA A 12 10.51 11.47 -0.56
C ALA A 12 10.38 10.57 -1.81
N GLY A 13 10.01 11.12 -2.97
CA GLY A 13 9.97 10.42 -4.25
C GLY A 13 11.37 10.03 -4.72
N ILE A 14 12.34 10.94 -4.60
CA ILE A 14 13.74 10.70 -4.94
C ILE A 14 14.35 9.66 -4.00
N ALA A 15 14.03 9.72 -2.70
CA ALA A 15 14.46 8.71 -1.72
C ALA A 15 13.98 7.31 -2.11
N ARG A 16 12.72 7.19 -2.48
CA ARG A 16 12.11 5.93 -2.93
C ARG A 16 12.80 5.39 -4.18
N GLN A 17 13.02 6.24 -5.19
CA GLN A 17 13.71 5.85 -6.42
C GLN A 17 15.14 5.37 -6.15
N ALA A 18 15.86 6.01 -5.24
CA ALA A 18 17.20 5.60 -4.87
C ALA A 18 17.20 4.21 -4.20
N VAL A 19 16.24 3.91 -3.32
CA VAL A 19 16.05 2.57 -2.73
C VAL A 19 15.72 1.53 -3.81
N GLU A 20 14.86 1.87 -4.75
CA GLU A 20 14.48 0.98 -5.85
C GLU A 20 15.68 0.63 -6.73
N TRP A 21 16.51 1.62 -7.11
CA TRP A 21 17.76 1.37 -7.80
C TRP A 21 18.71 0.49 -7.00
N TRP A 22 18.81 0.75 -5.70
CA TRP A 22 19.63 -0.04 -4.80
C TRP A 22 19.23 -1.52 -4.79
N VAL A 23 17.94 -1.81 -4.55
CA VAL A 23 17.41 -3.18 -4.53
C VAL A 23 17.59 -3.87 -5.89
N THR A 24 17.37 -3.12 -7.00
CA THR A 24 17.50 -3.66 -8.35
C THR A 24 18.97 -4.05 -8.69
N LEU A 25 19.94 -3.26 -8.23
CA LEU A 25 21.34 -3.54 -8.46
C LEU A 25 21.93 -4.64 -7.55
N GLN A 26 21.22 -4.99 -6.50
CA GLN A 26 21.55 -6.10 -5.60
C GLN A 26 21.04 -7.47 -6.09
N SER A 27 20.20 -7.52 -7.13
CA SER A 27 19.74 -8.79 -7.70
C SER A 27 20.86 -9.44 -8.55
N ASP A 28 20.92 -10.78 -8.53
CA ASP A 28 21.87 -11.55 -9.31
C ASP A 28 21.76 -11.32 -10.83
N ASP A 29 20.66 -10.75 -11.30
CA ASP A 29 20.38 -10.43 -12.70
C ASP A 29 20.74 -8.97 -13.10
N ALA A 30 21.52 -8.24 -12.30
CA ALA A 30 21.88 -6.85 -12.58
C ALA A 30 22.80 -6.74 -13.81
N SER A 31 22.21 -6.47 -14.98
CA SER A 31 22.94 -6.30 -16.24
C SER A 31 23.75 -4.98 -16.27
N ASP A 32 24.77 -4.92 -17.12
CA ASP A 32 25.56 -3.70 -17.33
C ASP A 32 24.69 -2.54 -17.85
N ALA A 33 23.66 -2.84 -18.62
CA ALA A 33 22.67 -1.85 -19.08
C ALA A 33 21.90 -1.21 -17.90
N LEU A 34 21.56 -2.00 -16.88
CA LEU A 34 20.91 -1.52 -15.64
C LEU A 34 21.84 -0.63 -14.81
N ARG A 35 23.12 -1.01 -14.70
CA ARG A 35 24.13 -0.20 -14.01
C ARG A 35 24.33 1.14 -14.70
N ALA A 36 24.43 1.15 -16.03
CA ALA A 36 24.53 2.37 -16.82
C ALA A 36 23.28 3.25 -16.70
N ALA A 37 22.08 2.65 -16.61
CA ALA A 37 20.83 3.39 -16.40
C ALA A 37 20.77 4.06 -15.01
N CYS A 38 21.25 3.39 -13.97
CA CYS A 38 21.36 3.97 -12.64
C CYS A 38 22.35 5.15 -12.61
N VAL A 39 23.50 5.03 -13.28
CA VAL A 39 24.47 6.13 -13.39
C VAL A 39 23.82 7.34 -14.07
N ARG A 40 23.16 7.16 -15.20
CA ARG A 40 22.43 8.24 -15.85
C ARG A 40 21.36 8.88 -14.96
N TRP A 41 20.61 8.08 -14.20
CA TRP A 41 19.61 8.60 -13.26
C TRP A 41 20.26 9.47 -12.17
N ARG A 42 21.42 9.08 -11.64
CA ARG A 42 22.19 9.85 -10.65
C ARG A 42 22.66 11.19 -11.21
N GLU A 43 23.03 11.24 -12.51
CA GLU A 43 23.56 12.43 -13.20
C GLU A 43 22.48 13.45 -13.56
N VAL A 44 21.18 13.07 -13.62
CA VAL A 44 20.07 13.95 -14.02
C VAL A 44 19.88 15.10 -13.05
N HIS A 45 20.04 14.87 -11.73
CA HIS A 45 19.81 15.89 -10.71
C HIS A 45 20.69 15.68 -9.47
N PRO A 46 21.25 16.77 -8.88
CA PRO A 46 22.09 16.64 -7.68
C PRO A 46 21.42 15.97 -6.47
N GLU A 47 20.09 16.00 -6.40
CA GLU A 47 19.31 15.31 -5.34
C GLU A 47 19.30 13.80 -5.48
N HIS A 48 19.32 13.28 -6.71
CA HIS A 48 19.44 11.86 -6.97
C HIS A 48 20.77 11.31 -6.45
N GLU A 49 21.85 12.02 -6.72
CA GLU A 49 23.19 11.66 -6.22
C GLU A 49 23.26 11.74 -4.68
N ARG A 50 22.61 12.75 -4.06
CA ARG A 50 22.57 12.86 -2.59
C ARG A 50 21.77 11.71 -1.97
N ALA A 51 20.61 11.35 -2.53
CA ALA A 51 19.80 10.22 -2.09
C ALA A 51 20.55 8.90 -2.25
N TRP A 52 21.23 8.71 -3.37
CA TRP A 52 22.05 7.53 -3.62
C TRP A 52 23.17 7.36 -2.59
N ARG A 53 23.97 8.41 -2.33
CA ARG A 53 25.03 8.39 -1.31
C ARG A 53 24.52 8.12 0.09
N HIS A 54 23.30 8.58 0.39
CA HIS A 54 22.68 8.30 1.69
C HIS A 54 22.42 6.81 1.88
N ILE A 55 21.94 6.14 0.83
CA ILE A 55 21.67 4.68 0.82
C ILE A 55 22.97 3.89 0.85
N GLU A 56 23.96 4.24 0.03
CA GLU A 56 25.29 3.63 0.07
C GLU A 56 25.93 3.74 1.45
N GLY A 57 25.81 4.91 2.09
CA GLY A 57 26.31 5.13 3.44
C GLY A 57 25.57 4.32 4.52
N ALA A 58 24.28 4.08 4.34
CA ALA A 58 23.50 3.21 5.22
C ALA A 58 23.88 1.72 5.04
N ASP A 59 24.06 1.28 3.81
CA ASP A 59 24.47 -0.09 3.49
C ASP A 59 25.91 -0.39 3.91
N SER A 60 26.84 0.54 3.70
CA SER A 60 28.23 0.38 4.16
C SER A 60 28.30 0.27 5.70
N ARG A 61 27.49 1.03 6.43
CA ARG A 61 27.38 0.90 7.88
C ARG A 61 26.80 -0.45 8.29
N MET A 62 25.78 -0.94 7.57
CA MET A 62 25.20 -2.25 7.82
C MET A 62 26.17 -3.39 7.49
N ARG A 63 26.93 -3.29 6.39
CA ARG A 63 28.00 -4.25 6.05
C ARG A 63 29.11 -4.24 7.08
N HIS A 64 29.58 -3.09 7.53
CA HIS A 64 30.58 -3.02 8.60
C HIS A 64 30.10 -3.66 9.91
N VAL A 65 28.82 -3.51 10.26
CA VAL A 65 28.24 -4.17 11.42
C VAL A 65 28.11 -5.69 11.19
N SER A 66 27.69 -6.13 10.00
CA SER A 66 27.59 -7.55 9.67
C SER A 66 28.97 -8.21 9.51
N ASP A 67 29.96 -7.52 8.96
CA ASP A 67 31.34 -8.01 8.85
C ASP A 67 32.03 -8.07 10.22
N ALA A 68 31.81 -7.07 11.07
CA ALA A 68 32.30 -7.08 12.45
C ALA A 68 31.63 -8.19 13.27
N LEU A 69 30.32 -8.42 13.11
CA LEU A 69 29.57 -9.50 13.71
C LEU A 69 30.00 -10.85 13.12
N GLY A 70 30.15 -10.96 11.79
CA GLY A 70 30.63 -12.15 11.09
C GLY A 70 32.04 -12.52 11.51
N ALA A 71 32.94 -11.54 11.63
CA ALA A 71 34.31 -11.75 12.11
C ALA A 71 34.37 -12.09 13.62
N ALA A 72 33.44 -11.55 14.43
CA ALA A 72 33.29 -11.91 15.83
C ALA A 72 32.75 -13.34 15.99
N VAL A 73 31.77 -13.71 15.17
CA VAL A 73 31.18 -15.06 15.09
C VAL A 73 32.20 -16.09 14.62
N ALA A 74 32.95 -15.79 13.55
CA ALA A 74 34.00 -16.68 13.05
C ALA A 74 35.12 -16.87 14.08
N ARG A 75 35.55 -15.80 14.76
CA ARG A 75 36.54 -15.86 15.85
C ARG A 75 36.03 -16.63 17.09
N ALA A 76 34.76 -16.46 17.45
CA ALA A 76 34.11 -17.21 18.53
C ALA A 76 33.96 -18.71 18.16
N ALA A 77 33.59 -19.00 16.89
CA ALA A 77 33.46 -20.37 16.39
C ALA A 77 34.80 -21.12 16.30
N LEU A 78 35.90 -20.41 16.04
CA LEU A 78 37.23 -20.99 15.97
C LEU A 78 37.89 -21.18 17.35
N ARG A 79 37.43 -20.46 18.38
CA ARG A 79 37.96 -20.51 19.75
C ARG A 79 37.17 -21.38 20.72
N ALA A 80 35.95 -21.83 20.36
CA ALA A 80 35.09 -22.59 21.25
C ALA A 80 35.39 -24.08 21.23
N PRO A 81 35.62 -24.74 22.38
CA PRO A 81 35.67 -26.19 22.47
C PRO A 81 34.31 -26.82 22.12
N ARG A 82 34.33 -28.07 21.62
CA ARG A 82 33.18 -28.81 21.05
C ARG A 82 32.09 -29.14 22.09
N SER A 83 31.43 -28.15 22.68
CA SER A 83 30.40 -28.38 23.69
C SER A 83 29.22 -27.39 23.62
N ARG A 84 28.24 -27.56 24.51
CA ARG A 84 26.96 -26.82 24.66
C ARG A 84 26.99 -25.30 24.41
N GLU A 85 28.11 -24.65 24.62
CA GLU A 85 28.31 -23.19 24.44
C GLU A 85 28.19 -22.73 23.01
N ARG A 86 28.51 -23.56 22.00
CA ARG A 86 28.34 -23.25 20.58
C ARG A 86 26.86 -23.07 20.21
N ARG A 87 25.98 -23.88 20.84
CA ARG A 87 24.52 -23.74 20.63
C ARG A 87 23.97 -22.49 21.30
N MET A 88 24.53 -22.06 22.43
CA MET A 88 24.12 -20.85 23.11
C MET A 88 24.60 -19.59 22.36
N ALA A 89 25.83 -19.57 21.84
CA ALA A 89 26.34 -18.47 21.05
C ALA A 89 25.57 -18.27 19.74
N VAL A 90 25.21 -19.33 19.02
CA VAL A 90 24.36 -19.27 17.83
C VAL A 90 22.95 -18.79 18.16
N LYS A 91 22.39 -19.23 19.29
CA LYS A 91 21.09 -18.75 19.76
C LYS A 91 21.13 -17.28 20.20
N ALA A 92 22.20 -16.82 20.81
CA ALA A 92 22.37 -15.42 21.22
C ALA A 92 22.51 -14.49 20.00
N ILE A 93 23.20 -14.93 18.94
CA ILE A 93 23.34 -14.16 17.70
C ILE A 93 22.06 -14.15 16.90
N ALA A 94 21.38 -15.30 16.77
CA ALA A 94 20.04 -15.36 16.18
C ALA A 94 19.06 -14.46 16.96
N GLY A 95 19.14 -14.46 18.30
CA GLY A 95 18.37 -13.57 19.17
C GLY A 95 18.70 -12.08 18.95
N ALA A 96 19.96 -11.71 18.78
CA ALA A 96 20.36 -10.32 18.54
C ALA A 96 19.93 -9.80 17.15
N VAL A 97 19.97 -10.63 16.11
CA VAL A 97 19.44 -10.31 14.79
C VAL A 97 17.90 -10.21 14.85
N PHE A 98 17.23 -11.11 15.56
CA PHE A 98 15.78 -11.04 15.78
C PHE A 98 15.38 -9.80 16.59
N LEU A 99 16.13 -9.43 17.62
CA LEU A 99 15.87 -8.24 18.43
C LEU A 99 16.16 -6.93 17.67
N GLY A 100 17.20 -6.89 16.83
CA GLY A 100 17.54 -5.71 16.01
C GLY A 100 16.51 -5.44 14.92
N THR A 101 16.08 -6.45 14.17
CA THR A 101 15.01 -6.35 13.17
C THR A 101 13.64 -6.16 13.83
N GLY A 102 13.39 -6.82 14.97
CA GLY A 102 12.16 -6.65 15.76
C GLY A 102 12.02 -5.25 16.33
N ALA A 103 13.09 -4.61 16.81
CA ALA A 103 13.07 -3.26 17.35
C ALA A 103 12.80 -2.21 16.24
N TRP A 104 13.31 -2.43 15.02
CA TRP A 104 13.05 -1.54 13.89
C TRP A 104 11.60 -1.67 13.39
N VAL A 105 11.09 -2.88 13.25
CA VAL A 105 9.66 -3.14 12.91
C VAL A 105 8.74 -2.63 14.03
N ALA A 106 9.14 -2.74 15.31
CA ALA A 106 8.36 -2.22 16.44
C ALA A 106 8.35 -0.69 16.53
N SER A 107 9.29 0.00 15.89
CA SER A 107 9.33 1.47 15.84
C SER A 107 8.48 2.07 14.72
N ASP A 108 7.98 1.26 13.78
CA ASP A 108 7.00 1.68 12.77
C ASP A 108 5.58 1.24 13.20
N PRO A 109 4.72 2.19 13.63
CA PRO A 109 3.36 1.87 14.04
C PRO A 109 2.53 1.20 12.93
N GLY A 110 2.80 1.52 11.65
CA GLY A 110 2.14 0.92 10.49
C GLY A 110 2.52 -0.55 10.31
N ALA A 111 3.80 -0.89 10.42
CA ALA A 111 4.30 -2.26 10.31
C ALA A 111 3.75 -3.15 11.44
N VAL A 112 3.69 -2.63 12.67
CA VAL A 112 3.11 -3.36 13.81
C VAL A 112 1.60 -3.59 13.62
N GLN A 113 0.87 -2.59 13.15
CA GLN A 113 -0.56 -2.73 12.86
C GLN A 113 -0.79 -3.73 11.74
N TRP A 114 0.03 -3.70 10.69
CA TRP A 114 -0.03 -4.65 9.59
C TRP A 114 0.24 -6.08 10.05
N LEU A 115 1.22 -6.31 10.93
CA LEU A 115 1.50 -7.64 11.51
C LEU A 115 0.36 -8.19 12.37
N ARG A 116 -0.43 -7.32 12.98
CA ARG A 116 -1.59 -7.65 13.83
C ARG A 116 -2.91 -7.71 13.05
N ALA A 117 -2.89 -7.60 11.73
CA ALA A 117 -4.09 -7.72 10.91
C ALA A 117 -4.62 -9.15 10.92
N ASP A 118 -5.94 -9.30 11.07
CA ASP A 118 -6.62 -10.61 11.10
C ASP A 118 -6.81 -11.18 9.69
N ALA A 119 -6.91 -10.31 8.69
CA ALA A 119 -6.95 -10.71 7.29
C ALA A 119 -6.14 -9.76 6.41
N ARG A 120 -5.46 -10.35 5.39
CA ARG A 120 -4.55 -9.63 4.48
C ARG A 120 -4.63 -10.20 3.08
N THR A 121 -4.25 -9.35 2.11
CA THR A 121 -4.04 -9.72 0.71
C THR A 121 -2.72 -9.15 0.21
N GLY A 122 -2.05 -9.89 -0.65
CA GLY A 122 -0.85 -9.45 -1.36
C GLY A 122 -1.16 -8.64 -2.63
N ALA A 123 -0.12 -8.27 -3.39
CA ALA A 123 -0.28 -7.60 -4.68
C ALA A 123 -0.99 -8.52 -5.69
N GLY A 124 -2.09 -8.05 -6.27
CA GLY A 124 -2.95 -8.78 -7.20
C GLY A 124 -3.89 -9.79 -6.55
N GLU A 125 -3.74 -10.05 -5.25
CA GLU A 125 -4.62 -10.95 -4.50
C GLU A 125 -5.90 -10.23 -4.09
N ARG A 126 -7.02 -10.95 -4.16
CA ARG A 126 -8.33 -10.53 -3.66
C ARG A 126 -8.92 -11.66 -2.84
N ARG A 127 -9.65 -11.33 -1.80
CA ARG A 127 -10.24 -12.32 -0.88
C ARG A 127 -11.58 -11.84 -0.37
N THR A 128 -12.56 -12.73 -0.33
CA THR A 128 -13.87 -12.46 0.28
C THR A 128 -14.03 -13.32 1.53
N LEU A 129 -14.50 -12.69 2.60
CA LEU A 129 -14.75 -13.30 3.90
C LEU A 129 -16.24 -13.13 4.23
N SER A 130 -16.85 -14.19 4.75
CA SER A 130 -18.16 -14.13 5.38
C SER A 130 -17.97 -14.11 6.89
N LEU A 131 -18.40 -13.06 7.56
CA LEU A 131 -18.26 -12.88 8.99
C LEU A 131 -19.47 -13.51 9.72
N ALA A 132 -19.31 -13.79 11.02
CA ALA A 132 -20.33 -14.50 11.81
C ALA A 132 -21.67 -13.74 11.96
N ASP A 133 -21.63 -12.40 11.81
CA ASP A 133 -22.80 -11.51 11.84
C ASP A 133 -23.55 -11.43 10.51
N GLY A 134 -23.12 -12.21 9.50
CA GLY A 134 -23.65 -12.19 8.14
C GLY A 134 -23.04 -11.10 7.23
N THR A 135 -22.11 -10.29 7.74
CA THR A 135 -21.39 -9.31 6.92
C THR A 135 -20.47 -10.01 5.91
N THR A 136 -20.54 -9.58 4.66
CA THR A 136 -19.58 -9.98 3.62
C THR A 136 -18.53 -8.90 3.46
N LEU A 137 -17.25 -9.28 3.61
CA LEU A 137 -16.11 -8.40 3.52
C LEU A 137 -15.19 -8.86 2.38
N SER A 138 -15.14 -8.10 1.28
CA SER A 138 -14.18 -8.35 0.20
C SER A 138 -12.97 -7.43 0.37
N LEU A 139 -11.78 -8.03 0.36
CA LEU A 139 -10.49 -7.35 0.43
C LEU A 139 -9.92 -7.26 -1.00
N ASN A 140 -9.55 -6.07 -1.41
CA ASN A 140 -8.84 -5.82 -2.67
C ASN A 140 -7.34 -6.08 -2.50
N THR A 141 -6.56 -5.82 -3.54
CA THR A 141 -5.09 -5.95 -3.55
C THR A 141 -4.45 -5.15 -2.40
N ARG A 142 -3.35 -5.67 -1.81
CA ARG A 142 -2.54 -5.02 -0.76
C ARG A 142 -3.40 -4.46 0.38
N THR A 143 -4.30 -5.25 0.89
CA THR A 143 -5.26 -4.83 1.92
C THR A 143 -4.95 -5.54 3.23
N ALA A 144 -5.06 -4.81 4.33
CA ALA A 144 -4.93 -5.33 5.69
C ALA A 144 -6.04 -4.80 6.57
N VAL A 145 -6.75 -5.68 7.27
CA VAL A 145 -7.86 -5.35 8.16
C VAL A 145 -7.72 -6.04 9.51
N ARG A 146 -8.23 -5.36 10.55
CA ARG A 146 -8.45 -5.97 11.87
C ARG A 146 -9.94 -6.04 12.13
N LEU A 147 -10.37 -7.15 12.72
CA LEU A 147 -11.76 -7.45 13.03
C LEU A 147 -11.96 -7.47 14.54
N SER A 148 -13.05 -6.91 15.04
CA SER A 148 -13.47 -6.94 16.44
C SER A 148 -14.96 -7.21 16.48
N MET A 149 -15.33 -8.49 16.57
CA MET A 149 -16.72 -8.93 16.46
C MET A 149 -17.35 -9.37 17.79
N ASP A 150 -16.53 -9.45 18.87
CA ASP A 150 -16.94 -10.05 20.16
C ASP A 150 -17.49 -9.02 21.18
N GLY A 151 -17.43 -7.70 20.85
CA GLY A 151 -17.90 -6.64 21.74
C GLY A 151 -19.32 -6.20 21.47
N ASP A 152 -19.76 -5.14 22.18
CA ASP A 152 -21.07 -4.48 21.99
C ASP A 152 -21.21 -3.78 20.64
N VAL A 153 -20.09 -3.60 19.94
CA VAL A 153 -19.99 -2.98 18.61
C VAL A 153 -19.18 -3.88 17.71
N ARG A 154 -19.65 -4.09 16.48
CA ARG A 154 -18.92 -4.80 15.43
C ARG A 154 -17.91 -3.86 14.80
N GLY A 155 -16.63 -4.19 14.84
CA GLY A 155 -15.55 -3.34 14.37
C GLY A 155 -14.78 -3.94 13.17
N ILE A 156 -14.56 -3.14 12.14
CA ILE A 156 -13.63 -3.43 11.04
C ILE A 156 -12.65 -2.26 10.95
N ALA A 157 -11.38 -2.47 11.26
CA ALA A 157 -10.35 -1.44 11.10
C ALA A 157 -9.58 -1.67 9.80
N LEU A 158 -9.71 -0.76 8.85
CA LEU A 158 -8.93 -0.76 7.61
C LEU A 158 -7.56 -0.13 7.90
N ILE A 159 -6.53 -0.97 7.91
CA ILE A 159 -5.14 -0.56 8.16
C ILE A 159 -4.52 -0.05 6.87
N GLU A 160 -4.74 -0.74 5.75
CA GLU A 160 -4.18 -0.44 4.44
C GLU A 160 -5.08 -1.01 3.34
N GLY A 161 -5.05 -0.41 2.15
CA GLY A 161 -5.69 -0.92 0.94
C GLY A 161 -7.15 -0.53 0.81
N GLU A 162 -7.98 -1.47 0.36
CA GLU A 162 -9.37 -1.23 -0.04
C GLU A 162 -10.26 -2.42 0.28
N ILE A 163 -11.43 -2.15 0.85
CA ILE A 163 -12.45 -3.14 1.18
C ILE A 163 -13.80 -2.79 0.59
N MET A 164 -14.59 -3.82 0.25
CA MET A 164 -16.03 -3.71 0.02
C MET A 164 -16.72 -4.40 1.19
N VAL A 165 -17.68 -3.70 1.80
CA VAL A 165 -18.47 -4.20 2.92
C VAL A 165 -19.94 -4.28 2.48
N THR A 166 -20.53 -5.47 2.60
CA THR A 166 -21.97 -5.66 2.54
C THR A 166 -22.43 -6.03 3.94
N THR A 167 -23.20 -5.15 4.59
CA THR A 167 -23.53 -5.29 6.02
C THR A 167 -24.48 -6.45 6.27
N GLY A 168 -24.12 -7.29 7.25
CA GLY A 168 -25.00 -8.35 7.77
C GLY A 168 -26.02 -7.82 8.79
N GLN A 169 -27.07 -8.60 9.00
CA GLN A 169 -28.19 -8.24 9.88
C GLN A 169 -27.90 -8.44 11.37
N ASP A 170 -26.75 -9.08 11.74
CA ASP A 170 -26.41 -9.43 13.13
C ASP A 170 -27.52 -10.17 13.88
N ALA A 171 -28.14 -11.13 13.20
CA ALA A 171 -29.35 -11.83 13.67
C ALA A 171 -29.20 -12.55 15.03
N GLY A 172 -27.96 -12.75 15.49
CA GLY A 172 -27.65 -13.34 16.80
C GLY A 172 -27.81 -12.36 17.97
N HIS A 173 -28.08 -11.08 17.73
CA HIS A 173 -28.20 -10.05 18.78
C HIS A 173 -29.46 -9.22 18.62
N VAL A 174 -30.11 -8.95 19.75
CA VAL A 174 -31.35 -8.13 19.81
C VAL A 174 -31.18 -7.06 20.88
N PRO A 175 -31.13 -5.75 20.51
CA PRO A 175 -31.10 -5.23 19.14
C PRO A 175 -29.79 -5.59 18.41
N PRO A 176 -29.78 -5.56 17.07
CA PRO A 176 -28.54 -5.75 16.31
C PRO A 176 -27.47 -4.73 16.71
N ARG A 177 -26.24 -5.18 16.88
CA ARG A 177 -25.12 -4.30 17.25
C ARG A 177 -24.72 -3.38 16.09
N ALA A 178 -24.30 -2.18 16.41
CA ALA A 178 -23.78 -1.25 15.41
C ALA A 178 -22.51 -1.81 14.73
N LEU A 179 -22.40 -1.65 13.41
CA LEU A 179 -21.16 -1.89 12.68
C LEU A 179 -20.41 -0.57 12.53
N ILE A 180 -19.12 -0.57 12.84
CA ILE A 180 -18.24 0.59 12.65
C ILE A 180 -17.05 0.15 11.84
N VAL A 181 -16.81 0.82 10.70
CA VAL A 181 -15.57 0.71 9.94
C VAL A 181 -14.68 1.89 10.33
N SER A 182 -13.48 1.62 10.82
CA SER A 182 -12.52 2.65 11.24
C SER A 182 -11.32 2.70 10.30
N THR A 183 -10.81 3.91 10.08
CA THR A 183 -9.56 4.19 9.38
C THR A 183 -8.71 5.13 10.24
N MET A 184 -7.50 5.43 9.82
CA MET A 184 -6.69 6.44 10.50
C MET A 184 -7.30 7.85 10.41
N HIS A 185 -8.20 8.09 9.47
CA HIS A 185 -8.82 9.41 9.21
C HIS A 185 -10.17 9.60 9.91
N GLY A 186 -10.83 8.53 10.35
CA GLY A 186 -12.13 8.62 11.03
C GLY A 186 -12.89 7.31 11.01
N THR A 187 -14.19 7.42 11.29
CA THR A 187 -15.11 6.29 11.41
C THR A 187 -16.27 6.40 10.43
N LEU A 188 -16.74 5.24 10.00
CA LEU A 188 -17.85 5.06 9.07
C LEU A 188 -18.87 4.15 9.72
N GLN A 189 -20.10 4.63 9.86
CA GLN A 189 -21.21 3.87 10.42
C GLN A 189 -22.27 3.60 9.34
N PRO A 190 -22.28 2.39 8.78
CA PRO A 190 -23.27 1.99 7.79
C PRO A 190 -24.64 1.70 8.43
N VAL A 191 -25.70 1.91 7.65
CA VAL A 191 -27.06 1.54 8.02
C VAL A 191 -27.65 0.69 6.90
N GLY A 192 -27.42 -0.64 6.96
CA GLY A 192 -27.92 -1.57 5.95
C GLY A 192 -27.35 -1.29 4.54
N THR A 193 -26.04 -1.42 4.34
CA THR A 193 -25.36 -0.82 3.20
C THR A 193 -24.42 -1.78 2.48
N ARG A 194 -24.18 -1.47 1.17
CA ARG A 194 -23.04 -1.97 0.41
C ARG A 194 -22.16 -0.78 0.04
N PHE A 195 -20.92 -0.75 0.51
CA PHE A 195 -20.01 0.39 0.34
C PHE A 195 -18.55 -0.06 0.28
N ALA A 196 -17.73 0.72 -0.41
CA ALA A 196 -16.29 0.53 -0.44
C ALA A 196 -15.57 1.60 0.37
N VAL A 197 -14.45 1.21 0.97
CA VAL A 197 -13.56 2.10 1.72
C VAL A 197 -12.14 1.84 1.25
N ARG A 198 -11.46 2.88 0.76
CA ARG A 198 -10.08 2.81 0.30
C ARG A 198 -9.22 3.85 0.98
N ARG A 199 -8.11 3.41 1.55
CA ARG A 199 -7.03 4.32 1.97
C ARG A 199 -6.14 4.64 0.78
N THR A 200 -5.88 5.92 0.57
CA THR A 200 -4.99 6.39 -0.49
C THR A 200 -3.58 6.56 0.06
N ASP A 201 -2.60 5.87 -0.52
CA ASP A 201 -1.22 5.85 -0.02
C ASP A 201 -0.52 7.21 -0.17
N GLU A 202 -0.87 7.98 -1.21
CA GLU A 202 -0.20 9.24 -1.57
C GLU A 202 -0.91 10.50 -1.06
N GLY A 203 -2.19 10.42 -0.73
CA GLY A 203 -3.03 11.60 -0.44
C GLY A 203 -3.36 11.84 1.02
N GLY A 204 -3.05 10.91 1.91
CA GLY A 204 -3.43 11.03 3.32
C GLY A 204 -4.95 11.13 3.55
N ASP A 205 -5.77 10.53 2.68
CA ASP A 205 -7.21 10.50 2.76
C ASP A 205 -7.78 9.07 2.69
N THR A 206 -9.06 8.95 3.00
CA THR A 206 -9.87 7.73 2.80
C THR A 206 -11.00 8.04 1.84
N SER A 207 -11.10 7.31 0.74
CA SER A 207 -12.25 7.34 -0.16
C SER A 207 -13.36 6.45 0.39
N VAL A 208 -14.60 6.95 0.38
CA VAL A 208 -15.82 6.23 0.76
C VAL A 208 -16.77 6.27 -0.41
N GLN A 209 -17.21 5.11 -0.89
CA GLN A 209 -18.10 4.95 -2.03
C GLN A 209 -19.32 4.13 -1.58
N VAL A 210 -20.53 4.62 -1.77
CA VAL A 210 -21.76 3.95 -1.31
C VAL A 210 -22.57 3.47 -2.51
N PHE A 211 -22.82 2.16 -2.59
CA PHE A 211 -23.57 1.52 -3.68
C PHE A 211 -25.01 1.27 -3.29
N GLU A 212 -25.26 0.95 -1.99
CA GLU A 212 -26.61 0.70 -1.45
C GLU A 212 -26.70 1.28 -0.05
N GLY A 213 -27.86 1.85 0.31
CA GLY A 213 -28.13 2.42 1.63
C GLY A 213 -27.44 3.77 1.87
N ALA A 214 -26.95 3.98 3.09
CA ALA A 214 -26.27 5.21 3.49
C ALA A 214 -25.20 4.95 4.55
N VAL A 215 -24.13 5.73 4.53
CA VAL A 215 -23.00 5.65 5.47
C VAL A 215 -22.81 7.01 6.13
N ARG A 216 -22.83 7.03 7.47
CA ARG A 216 -22.42 8.20 8.25
C ARG A 216 -20.90 8.20 8.35
N VAL A 217 -20.28 9.30 7.94
CA VAL A 217 -18.83 9.50 7.91
C VAL A 217 -18.46 10.57 8.93
N THR A 218 -17.58 10.23 9.89
CA THR A 218 -17.15 11.11 10.98
C THR A 218 -15.63 11.23 10.98
N PRO A 219 -15.05 12.42 10.79
CA PRO A 219 -13.60 12.65 10.88
C PRO A 219 -13.06 12.38 12.28
N LYS A 220 -11.78 12.01 12.36
CA LYS A 220 -11.10 11.68 13.62
C LYS A 220 -11.00 12.87 14.57
N ALA A 221 -10.72 14.07 14.06
CA ALA A 221 -10.55 15.29 14.86
C ALA A 221 -11.82 15.71 15.60
N VAL A 222 -12.99 15.26 15.11
CA VAL A 222 -14.31 15.61 15.69
C VAL A 222 -14.75 14.65 16.79
N ALA A 223 -14.14 13.50 16.92
CA ALA A 223 -14.50 12.46 17.90
C ALA A 223 -14.37 12.91 19.39
N GLY A 224 -14.02 14.17 19.66
CA GLY A 224 -13.90 14.73 21.01
C GLY A 224 -14.41 16.19 21.19
N ALA A 225 -14.78 16.88 20.11
CA ALA A 225 -15.22 18.26 20.15
C ALA A 225 -16.63 18.36 19.54
N GLY A 226 -17.62 18.74 20.30
CA GLY A 226 -19.06 18.76 19.97
C GLY A 226 -19.51 19.59 18.73
N ALA A 227 -18.71 19.65 17.68
CA ALA A 227 -19.06 20.24 16.39
C ALA A 227 -19.17 19.13 15.32
N THR A 228 -20.37 18.95 14.82
CA THR A 228 -20.77 17.93 13.86
C THR A 228 -20.21 18.23 12.46
N LEU A 229 -19.01 17.79 12.17
CA LEU A 229 -18.53 17.68 10.78
C LEU A 229 -18.90 16.31 10.16
N GLU A 230 -19.91 15.65 10.73
CA GLU A 230 -20.46 14.43 10.17
C GLU A 230 -21.10 14.69 8.82
N ARG A 231 -20.94 13.75 7.92
CA ARG A 231 -21.65 13.75 6.63
C ARG A 231 -22.25 12.39 6.36
N ILE A 232 -23.49 12.38 5.84
CA ILE A 232 -24.10 11.17 5.33
C ILE A 232 -23.83 11.10 3.84
N VAL A 233 -23.31 9.97 3.39
CA VAL A 233 -23.10 9.64 1.97
C VAL A 233 -24.13 8.59 1.61
N HIS A 234 -24.93 8.87 0.59
CA HIS A 234 -26.03 7.99 0.14
C HIS A 234 -25.60 7.10 -1.03
N ALA A 235 -26.45 6.12 -1.35
CA ALA A 235 -26.28 5.27 -2.52
C ALA A 235 -26.09 6.09 -3.81
N GLY A 236 -25.11 5.71 -4.64
CA GLY A 236 -24.71 6.44 -5.84
C GLY A 236 -23.73 7.58 -5.60
N GLU A 237 -23.27 7.77 -4.36
CA GLU A 237 -22.39 8.88 -3.96
C GLU A 237 -21.05 8.39 -3.42
N GLN A 238 -20.06 9.29 -3.45
CA GLN A 238 -18.75 9.11 -2.85
C GLN A 238 -18.29 10.38 -2.14
N ALA A 239 -17.40 10.23 -1.16
CA ALA A 239 -16.75 11.33 -0.48
C ALA A 239 -15.33 10.95 -0.08
N ARG A 240 -14.46 11.97 0.13
CA ARG A 240 -13.12 11.82 0.69
C ARG A 240 -13.11 12.26 2.15
N LEU A 241 -12.56 11.40 2.99
CA LEU A 241 -12.41 11.65 4.42
C LEU A 241 -10.94 11.90 4.73
N THR A 242 -10.63 13.06 5.29
CA THR A 242 -9.36 13.38 5.94
C THR A 242 -9.50 13.31 7.46
N ALA A 243 -8.41 13.46 8.20
CA ALA A 243 -8.48 13.46 9.67
C ALA A 243 -9.37 14.58 10.23
N ASP A 244 -9.51 15.70 9.52
CA ASP A 244 -10.16 16.91 9.99
C ASP A 244 -11.50 17.21 9.30
N ASN A 245 -11.77 16.61 8.14
CA ASN A 245 -12.94 16.98 7.33
C ASN A 245 -13.45 15.84 6.45
N VAL A 246 -14.73 15.91 6.08
CA VAL A 246 -15.33 15.15 4.97
C VAL A 246 -15.50 16.09 3.78
N GLY A 247 -14.86 15.79 2.68
CA GLY A 247 -14.93 16.54 1.43
C GLY A 247 -16.34 16.60 0.83
N PRO A 248 -16.49 17.26 -0.32
CA PRO A 248 -17.78 17.30 -1.01
C PRO A 248 -18.23 15.90 -1.42
N VAL A 249 -19.55 15.69 -1.37
CA VAL A 249 -20.18 14.48 -1.91
C VAL A 249 -20.28 14.62 -3.42
N LEU A 250 -19.78 13.61 -4.13
CA LEU A 250 -19.75 13.53 -5.58
C LEU A 250 -20.48 12.25 -6.03
N PRO A 251 -21.01 12.20 -7.24
CA PRO A 251 -21.55 10.95 -7.78
C PRO A 251 -20.43 9.90 -7.94
N LEU A 252 -20.81 8.62 -7.86
CA LEU A 252 -19.93 7.51 -8.18
C LEU A 252 -19.48 7.60 -9.64
N ALA A 253 -18.24 7.23 -9.90
CA ALA A 253 -17.74 7.08 -11.26
C ALA A 253 -18.21 5.75 -11.87
N GLN A 254 -18.25 5.72 -13.21
CA GLN A 254 -18.55 4.50 -13.94
C GLN A 254 -17.47 3.43 -13.65
N GLY A 255 -17.90 2.26 -13.20
CA GLY A 255 -17.00 1.15 -12.89
C GLY A 255 -16.47 1.13 -11.46
N ASP A 256 -16.86 2.09 -10.61
CA ASP A 256 -16.57 2.02 -9.18
C ASP A 256 -17.09 0.70 -8.60
N GLY A 257 -16.27 0.03 -7.79
CA GLY A 257 -16.60 -1.25 -7.17
C GLY A 257 -16.46 -2.50 -8.08
N ALA A 258 -16.23 -2.36 -9.40
CA ALA A 258 -16.13 -3.47 -10.35
C ALA A 258 -14.94 -4.42 -10.04
N TRP A 259 -14.00 -3.99 -9.25
CA TRP A 259 -12.89 -4.83 -8.79
C TRP A 259 -13.36 -6.07 -8.00
N THR A 260 -14.53 -6.01 -7.36
CA THR A 260 -15.12 -7.18 -6.68
C THR A 260 -15.39 -8.33 -7.64
N ASP A 261 -15.72 -8.01 -8.89
CA ASP A 261 -15.95 -8.97 -9.97
C ASP A 261 -14.66 -9.30 -10.75
N GLY A 262 -13.54 -8.73 -10.34
CA GLY A 262 -12.25 -8.99 -10.96
C GLY A 262 -11.96 -8.18 -12.20
N ILE A 263 -12.67 -7.09 -12.42
CA ILE A 263 -12.49 -6.22 -13.57
C ILE A 263 -12.17 -4.79 -13.13
N PHE A 264 -11.47 -4.08 -14.00
CA PHE A 264 -11.26 -2.65 -13.90
C PHE A 264 -11.90 -1.96 -15.11
N VAL A 265 -12.73 -0.96 -14.86
CA VAL A 265 -13.42 -0.19 -15.91
C VAL A 265 -12.79 1.18 -16.00
N ALA A 266 -12.24 1.50 -17.15
CA ALA A 266 -11.76 2.84 -17.49
C ALA A 266 -12.77 3.52 -18.41
N ALA A 267 -13.21 4.73 -18.06
CA ALA A 267 -14.12 5.55 -18.86
C ALA A 267 -13.44 6.89 -19.11
N ASP A 268 -12.89 7.09 -20.28
CA ASP A 268 -12.13 8.30 -20.69
C ASP A 268 -11.05 8.68 -19.64
N MET A 269 -10.39 7.66 -19.08
CA MET A 269 -9.41 7.83 -18.02
C MET A 269 -8.07 8.24 -18.59
N ARG A 270 -7.35 9.17 -17.94
CA ARG A 270 -5.99 9.52 -18.32
C ARG A 270 -5.06 8.31 -18.15
N LEU A 271 -4.10 8.14 -19.07
CA LEU A 271 -3.19 6.99 -19.07
C LEU A 271 -2.34 6.93 -17.80
N ASP A 272 -1.88 8.06 -17.28
CA ASP A 272 -1.12 8.10 -16.01
C ASP A 272 -1.95 7.57 -14.83
N VAL A 273 -3.23 7.99 -14.72
CA VAL A 273 -4.17 7.52 -13.70
C VAL A 273 -4.49 6.03 -13.88
N PHE A 274 -4.72 5.60 -15.12
CA PHE A 274 -4.96 4.20 -15.48
C PHE A 274 -3.78 3.30 -15.04
N LEU A 275 -2.56 3.69 -15.39
CA LEU A 275 -1.36 2.93 -15.03
C LEU A 275 -1.10 2.96 -13.52
N ALA A 276 -1.39 4.06 -12.83
CA ALA A 276 -1.31 4.15 -11.38
C ALA A 276 -2.26 3.14 -10.70
N GLU A 277 -3.52 3.04 -11.19
CA GLU A 277 -4.45 2.02 -10.68
C GLU A 277 -3.98 0.59 -10.95
N LEU A 278 -3.51 0.28 -12.17
CA LEU A 278 -2.97 -1.04 -12.50
C LEU A 278 -1.75 -1.41 -11.67
N SER A 279 -0.91 -0.44 -11.31
CA SER A 279 0.30 -0.64 -10.50
C SER A 279 0.00 -1.23 -9.12
N ARG A 280 -1.19 -1.00 -8.57
CA ARG A 280 -1.64 -1.58 -7.30
C ARG A 280 -1.73 -3.11 -7.35
N TYR A 281 -2.13 -3.65 -8.50
CA TYR A 281 -2.35 -5.09 -8.71
C TYR A 281 -1.10 -5.84 -9.14
N ARG A 282 -0.01 -5.14 -9.42
CA ARG A 282 1.24 -5.70 -9.90
C ARG A 282 2.36 -5.57 -8.87
N ARG A 283 3.26 -6.54 -8.85
CA ARG A 283 4.54 -6.39 -8.15
C ARG A 283 5.51 -5.64 -9.04
N GLY A 284 6.29 -4.73 -8.45
CA GLY A 284 7.26 -3.94 -9.19
C GLY A 284 6.74 -2.56 -9.58
N TYR A 285 7.46 -1.92 -10.48
CA TYR A 285 7.28 -0.52 -10.85
C TYR A 285 6.65 -0.41 -12.24
N LEU A 286 5.59 0.38 -12.34
CA LEU A 286 4.93 0.70 -13.60
C LEU A 286 4.93 2.22 -13.77
N ARG A 287 5.70 2.71 -14.73
CA ARG A 287 5.87 4.14 -14.98
C ARG A 287 5.13 4.58 -16.24
N CYS A 288 4.48 5.72 -16.15
CA CYS A 288 3.98 6.47 -17.29
C CYS A 288 4.96 7.59 -17.65
N ASP A 289 5.37 7.65 -18.92
CA ASP A 289 6.13 8.79 -19.41
C ASP A 289 5.21 10.02 -19.46
N PRO A 290 5.66 11.20 -19.00
CA PRO A 290 4.86 12.42 -19.02
C PRO A 290 4.34 12.80 -20.42
N MET A 291 5.06 12.46 -21.50
CA MET A 291 4.66 12.76 -22.87
C MET A 291 3.37 12.04 -23.30
N VAL A 292 3.04 10.89 -22.70
CA VAL A 292 1.85 10.10 -23.03
C VAL A 292 0.81 10.12 -21.90
N ALA A 293 1.09 10.76 -20.78
CA ALA A 293 0.26 10.76 -19.56
C ALA A 293 -1.19 11.22 -19.81
N SER A 294 -1.39 12.17 -20.73
CA SER A 294 -2.71 12.74 -21.04
C SER A 294 -3.54 11.91 -22.02
N LEU A 295 -2.99 10.86 -22.63
CA LEU A 295 -3.75 9.96 -23.49
C LEU A 295 -4.94 9.35 -22.73
N ARG A 296 -6.02 9.07 -23.44
CA ARG A 296 -7.27 8.58 -22.85
C ARG A 296 -7.44 7.11 -23.11
N VAL A 297 -7.86 6.40 -22.06
CA VAL A 297 -8.11 4.98 -22.06
C VAL A 297 -9.57 4.72 -21.71
N SER A 298 -10.24 3.89 -22.52
CA SER A 298 -11.59 3.40 -22.23
C SER A 298 -11.63 1.89 -22.48
N GLY A 299 -12.32 1.18 -21.61
CA GLY A 299 -12.47 -0.26 -21.73
C GLY A 299 -12.69 -0.95 -20.40
N THR A 300 -12.94 -2.27 -20.48
CA THR A 300 -13.05 -3.16 -19.32
C THR A 300 -11.89 -4.15 -19.35
N TYR A 301 -11.15 -4.20 -18.26
CA TYR A 301 -9.89 -4.90 -18.18
C TYR A 301 -9.92 -5.94 -17.05
N PRO A 302 -9.62 -7.23 -17.34
CA PRO A 302 -9.55 -8.26 -16.30
C PRO A 302 -8.31 -8.07 -15.41
N LEU A 303 -8.52 -7.94 -14.11
CA LEU A 303 -7.44 -7.72 -13.12
C LEU A 303 -6.58 -8.97 -12.84
N ALA A 304 -6.91 -10.11 -13.46
CA ALA A 304 -6.17 -11.35 -13.27
C ALA A 304 -4.78 -11.34 -13.94
N ASP A 305 -4.61 -10.56 -15.02
CA ASP A 305 -3.35 -10.50 -15.77
C ASP A 305 -3.08 -9.06 -16.23
N ILE A 306 -2.34 -8.34 -15.41
CA ILE A 306 -1.96 -6.94 -15.69
C ILE A 306 -0.96 -6.86 -16.85
N ASP A 307 -0.09 -7.87 -17.02
CA ASP A 307 0.92 -7.85 -18.09
C ASP A 307 0.24 -8.03 -19.47
N ALA A 308 -0.84 -8.82 -19.55
CA ALA A 308 -1.67 -8.90 -20.75
C ALA A 308 -2.35 -7.56 -21.07
N ILE A 309 -2.85 -6.83 -20.06
CA ILE A 309 -3.42 -5.48 -20.26
C ILE A 309 -2.37 -4.53 -20.84
N LEU A 310 -1.17 -4.53 -20.28
CA LEU A 310 -0.07 -3.69 -20.77
C LEU A 310 0.32 -4.06 -22.22
N GLY A 311 0.28 -5.34 -22.59
CA GLY A 311 0.55 -5.82 -23.94
C GLY A 311 -0.45 -5.34 -25.01
N VAL A 312 -1.67 -5.01 -24.61
CA VAL A 312 -2.72 -4.52 -25.53
C VAL A 312 -2.60 -3.00 -25.76
N LEU A 313 -2.04 -2.23 -24.82
CA LEU A 313 -1.96 -0.77 -24.93
C LEU A 313 -1.32 -0.26 -26.22
N PRO A 314 -0.21 -0.83 -26.75
CA PRO A 314 0.40 -0.39 -28.00
C PRO A 314 -0.48 -0.60 -29.25
N HIS A 315 -1.51 -1.45 -29.17
CA HIS A 315 -2.45 -1.65 -30.28
C HIS A 315 -3.57 -0.60 -30.29
N ALA A 316 -3.91 -0.06 -29.12
CA ALA A 316 -4.98 0.92 -28.96
C ALA A 316 -4.49 2.39 -28.91
N LEU A 317 -3.25 2.61 -28.51
CA LEU A 317 -2.67 3.93 -28.27
C LEU A 317 -1.29 4.05 -28.95
N PRO A 318 -0.83 5.28 -29.28
CA PRO A 318 0.49 5.51 -29.84
C PRO A 318 1.59 5.45 -28.76
N VAL A 319 1.66 4.34 -28.06
CA VAL A 319 2.61 4.09 -26.95
C VAL A 319 3.46 2.87 -27.22
N ALA A 320 4.61 2.81 -26.57
CA ALA A 320 5.47 1.64 -26.47
C ALA A 320 5.56 1.21 -24.99
N VAL A 321 5.50 -0.11 -24.78
CA VAL A 321 5.71 -0.68 -23.45
C VAL A 321 7.10 -1.30 -23.41
N THR A 322 7.98 -0.75 -22.59
CA THR A 322 9.35 -1.20 -22.45
C THR A 322 9.55 -1.82 -21.07
N ALA A 323 9.90 -3.09 -21.04
CA ALA A 323 10.23 -3.81 -19.81
C ALA A 323 11.77 -3.93 -19.71
N VAL A 324 12.36 -3.31 -18.70
CA VAL A 324 13.80 -3.50 -18.37
C VAL A 324 13.96 -4.84 -17.62
N THR A 325 13.03 -5.13 -16.75
CA THR A 325 12.85 -6.43 -16.09
C THR A 325 11.35 -6.70 -15.96
N ARG A 326 10.96 -7.93 -15.57
CA ARG A 326 9.55 -8.23 -15.24
C ARG A 326 8.97 -7.34 -14.11
N TYR A 327 9.81 -6.66 -13.33
CA TYR A 327 9.40 -5.77 -12.24
C TYR A 327 9.48 -4.29 -12.60
N TRP A 328 10.09 -3.93 -13.72
CA TRP A 328 10.26 -2.55 -14.13
C TRP A 328 9.73 -2.36 -15.56
N VAL A 329 8.58 -1.73 -15.64
CA VAL A 329 7.90 -1.47 -16.91
C VAL A 329 7.65 0.02 -17.05
N THR A 330 7.95 0.55 -18.23
CA THR A 330 7.68 1.94 -18.61
C THR A 330 6.78 1.97 -19.83
N VAL A 331 5.73 2.77 -19.78
CA VAL A 331 4.88 3.09 -20.93
C VAL A 331 5.25 4.49 -21.40
N GLY A 332 5.77 4.58 -22.61
CA GLY A 332 6.25 5.82 -23.22
C GLY A 332 5.74 6.00 -24.65
N PRO A 333 6.15 7.09 -25.36
CA PRO A 333 5.77 7.32 -26.74
C PRO A 333 6.31 6.19 -27.64
N ARG A 334 5.55 5.87 -28.69
CA ARG A 334 6.05 5.04 -29.78
C ARG A 334 7.07 5.88 -30.57
N GLY A 335 8.32 5.43 -30.62
CA GLY A 335 9.38 6.06 -31.43
C GLY A 335 9.11 5.96 -32.91
#